data_ab777e7439769694f7ab5d24b28e5ec8
#
_entry.id   ab777e7439769694f7ab5d24b28e5ec8
#
_cell.length_a   1.000
_cell.length_b   1.000
_cell.length_c   1.000
_cell.angle_alpha   90.00
_cell.angle_beta   90.00
_cell.angle_gamma   90.00
#
_symmetry.space_group_name_H-M   'P 1'
#
loop_
_entity.id
_entity.type
_entity.pdbx_description
1 polymer ?
#
loop_
_entity_poly.entity_id
_entity_poly.type
_entity_poly.pdbx_seq_one_letter_code
_entity_poly.pdbx_strand_id
1 'polypeptide(L)'
;MELVARAQAPSLYSDPIGAFETICLGLGLGSAIGLAAGATGVEGSARGRMALLAAVIGLVVGYMASSALGGDTLLGALVTALASAFACAVFSDVRAGANRKGATAALGVGFVLVALLIAGLSVLVPFIGLLVFLAVAWLAIVRSRRGPDRHAGLRVLR
;
A
#
# COMPACT_ATOMS: atom_id res chain seq x y z
N MET A 1 6.80 19.25 -44.42
CA MET A 1 6.29 19.75 -43.15
C MET A 1 5.73 18.56 -42.37
N GLU A 2 6.63 17.59 -42.04
CA GLU A 2 6.29 16.32 -41.40
C GLU A 2 7.53 15.72 -40.73
N LEU A 3 8.04 16.39 -39.74
CA LEU A 3 9.21 15.93 -38.96
C LEU A 3 9.11 16.35 -37.50
N VAL A 4 7.93 16.17 -36.91
CA VAL A 4 7.74 16.05 -35.49
C VAL A 4 7.19 14.66 -35.19
N ALA A 5 7.77 13.65 -35.84
CA ALA A 5 7.52 12.27 -35.55
C ALA A 5 8.34 11.92 -34.27
N ARG A 6 7.62 11.92 -33.16
CA ARG A 6 7.74 10.93 -32.11
C ARG A 6 9.16 10.51 -31.73
N ALA A 7 9.80 11.30 -30.88
CA ALA A 7 10.68 10.73 -29.86
C ALA A 7 9.78 10.00 -28.84
N GLN A 8 9.20 8.88 -29.23
CA GLN A 8 8.67 7.91 -28.28
C GLN A 8 9.90 7.33 -27.59
N ALA A 9 10.11 7.74 -26.35
CA ALA A 9 10.98 6.98 -25.49
C ALA A 9 10.53 5.51 -25.58
N PRO A 10 11.45 4.54 -25.71
CA PRO A 10 11.09 3.14 -25.72
C PRO A 10 10.31 2.88 -24.44
N SER A 11 9.00 2.65 -24.55
CA SER A 11 8.20 2.22 -23.42
C SER A 11 8.80 0.90 -22.97
N LEU A 12 9.10 0.77 -21.68
CA LEU A 12 9.56 -0.49 -21.08
C LEU A 12 8.57 -1.64 -21.35
N TYR A 13 7.36 -1.31 -21.77
CA TYR A 13 6.32 -2.20 -22.26
C TYR A 13 5.97 -1.83 -23.70
N SER A 14 6.23 -2.72 -24.64
CA SER A 14 5.88 -2.56 -26.04
C SER A 14 4.36 -2.58 -26.31
N ASP A 15 3.59 -3.19 -25.38
CA ASP A 15 2.14 -3.28 -25.45
C ASP A 15 1.50 -2.65 -24.19
N PRO A 16 0.29 -2.03 -24.32
CA PRO A 16 -0.42 -1.50 -23.17
C PRO A 16 -0.75 -2.62 -22.19
N ILE A 17 -0.53 -2.35 -20.90
CA ILE A 17 -0.83 -3.33 -19.85
C ILE A 17 -2.33 -3.60 -19.77
N GLY A 18 -2.69 -4.88 -19.61
CA GLY A 18 -4.08 -5.31 -19.46
C GLY A 18 -4.71 -4.85 -18.13
N ALA A 19 -6.03 -4.94 -18.04
CA ALA A 19 -6.76 -4.58 -16.83
C ALA A 19 -6.28 -5.37 -15.58
N PHE A 20 -5.94 -6.64 -15.75
CA PHE A 20 -5.43 -7.47 -14.67
C PHE A 20 -4.05 -6.99 -14.16
N GLU A 21 -3.14 -6.66 -15.07
CA GLU A 21 -1.82 -6.12 -14.71
C GLU A 21 -1.94 -4.75 -14.05
N THR A 22 -2.87 -3.90 -14.52
CA THR A 22 -3.20 -2.62 -13.90
C THR A 22 -3.68 -2.81 -12.46
N ILE A 23 -4.54 -3.78 -12.20
CA ILE A 23 -5.00 -4.13 -10.84
C ILE A 23 -3.81 -4.59 -9.98
N CYS A 24 -3.00 -5.52 -10.46
CA CYS A 24 -1.85 -6.04 -9.72
C CYS A 24 -0.84 -4.93 -9.39
N LEU A 25 -0.54 -4.06 -10.34
CA LEU A 25 0.32 -2.89 -10.14
C LEU A 25 -0.26 -1.95 -9.09
N GLY A 26 -1.56 -1.64 -9.20
CA GLY A 26 -2.26 -0.77 -8.25
C GLY A 26 -2.26 -1.32 -6.83
N LEU A 27 -2.47 -2.62 -6.66
CA LEU A 27 -2.40 -3.30 -5.36
C LEU A 27 -1.01 -3.22 -4.74
N GLY A 28 0.04 -3.39 -5.54
CA GLY A 28 1.43 -3.31 -5.08
C GLY A 28 1.83 -1.90 -4.68
N LEU A 29 1.62 -0.92 -5.54
CA LEU A 29 1.91 0.48 -5.26
C LEU A 29 1.08 1.00 -4.08
N GLY A 30 -0.21 0.66 -4.02
CA GLY A 30 -1.06 1.02 -2.90
C GLY A 30 -0.59 0.42 -1.58
N SER A 31 -0.20 -0.86 -1.59
CA SER A 31 0.36 -1.52 -0.39
C SER A 31 1.65 -0.85 0.07
N ALA A 32 2.53 -0.44 -0.85
CA ALA A 32 3.77 0.27 -0.53
C ALA A 32 3.49 1.65 0.09
N ILE A 33 2.61 2.44 -0.52
CA ILE A 33 2.21 3.76 0.01
C ILE A 33 1.57 3.62 1.40
N GLY A 34 0.67 2.65 1.57
CA GLY A 34 0.02 2.37 2.83
C GLY A 34 0.98 1.91 3.92
N LEU A 35 1.98 1.09 3.57
CA LEU A 35 3.05 0.68 4.49
C LEU A 35 3.89 1.87 4.94
N ALA A 36 4.31 2.74 4.01
CA ALA A 36 5.09 3.94 4.31
C ALA A 36 4.30 4.91 5.20
N ALA A 37 3.03 5.16 4.89
CA ALA A 37 2.15 6.00 5.71
C ALA A 37 1.88 5.38 7.09
N GLY A 38 1.63 4.07 7.16
CA GLY A 38 1.41 3.32 8.40
C GLY A 38 2.64 3.26 9.31
N ALA A 39 3.84 3.40 8.74
CA ALA A 39 5.10 3.45 9.50
C ALA A 39 5.15 4.60 10.53
N THR A 40 4.34 5.65 10.35
CA THR A 40 4.22 6.76 11.31
C THR A 40 3.62 6.34 12.65
N GLY A 41 2.83 5.27 12.69
CA GLY A 41 2.23 4.72 13.89
C GLY A 41 1.24 5.65 14.59
N VAL A 42 0.56 6.51 13.84
CA VAL A 42 -0.41 7.46 14.36
C VAL A 42 -1.66 6.74 14.89
N GLU A 43 -2.07 7.07 16.11
CA GLU A 43 -3.22 6.46 16.81
C GLU A 43 -4.43 7.41 16.85
N GLY A 44 -5.60 6.85 17.17
CA GLY A 44 -6.83 7.61 17.39
C GLY A 44 -7.44 8.24 16.12
N SER A 45 -8.03 9.43 16.25
CA SER A 45 -8.70 10.13 15.14
C SER A 45 -7.75 10.53 13.99
N ALA A 46 -6.49 10.73 14.29
CA ALA A 46 -5.46 11.06 13.30
C ALA A 46 -5.16 9.89 12.34
N ARG A 47 -5.43 8.65 12.76
CA ARG A 47 -5.29 7.45 11.91
C ARG A 47 -6.20 7.52 10.67
N GLY A 48 -7.47 7.92 10.85
CA GLY A 48 -8.40 8.07 9.73
C GLY A 48 -7.93 9.13 8.72
N ARG A 49 -7.37 10.24 9.21
CA ARG A 49 -6.80 11.29 8.37
C ARG A 49 -5.58 10.80 7.59
N MET A 50 -4.70 10.00 8.22
CA MET A 50 -3.54 9.41 7.55
C MET A 50 -3.96 8.39 6.48
N ALA A 51 -4.97 7.56 6.75
CA ALA A 51 -5.52 6.64 5.76
C ALA A 51 -6.13 7.38 4.56
N LEU A 52 -6.83 8.49 4.81
CA LEU A 52 -7.37 9.35 3.75
C LEU A 52 -6.25 10.01 2.93
N LEU A 53 -5.21 10.53 3.57
CA LEU A 53 -4.05 11.09 2.87
C LEU A 53 -3.35 10.01 2.03
N ALA A 54 -3.16 8.81 2.57
CA ALA A 54 -2.60 7.68 1.84
C ALA A 54 -3.47 7.32 0.63
N ALA A 55 -4.81 7.35 0.75
CA ALA A 55 -5.72 7.12 -0.35
C ALA A 55 -5.59 8.19 -1.45
N VAL A 56 -5.51 9.47 -1.09
CA VAL A 56 -5.34 10.57 -2.05
C VAL A 56 -4.01 10.45 -2.79
N ILE A 57 -2.91 10.19 -2.07
CA ILE A 57 -1.60 9.94 -2.69
C ILE A 57 -1.67 8.70 -3.60
N GLY A 58 -2.29 7.62 -3.14
CA GLY A 58 -2.49 6.40 -3.90
C GLY A 58 -3.29 6.65 -5.19
N LEU A 59 -4.33 7.49 -5.14
CA LEU A 59 -5.11 7.86 -6.32
C LEU A 59 -4.25 8.57 -7.37
N VAL A 60 -3.47 9.56 -6.95
CA VAL A 60 -2.58 10.32 -7.86
C VAL A 60 -1.50 9.41 -8.45
N VAL A 61 -0.81 8.64 -7.62
CA VAL A 61 0.26 7.74 -8.05
C VAL A 61 -0.30 6.64 -8.96
N GLY A 62 -1.43 6.04 -8.61
CA GLY A 62 -2.09 5.01 -9.42
C GLY A 62 -2.52 5.55 -10.79
N TYR A 63 -3.07 6.77 -10.85
CA TYR A 63 -3.41 7.43 -12.10
C TYR A 63 -2.16 7.64 -12.97
N MET A 64 -1.09 8.22 -12.41
CA MET A 64 0.15 8.49 -13.14
C MET A 64 0.83 7.20 -13.62
N ALA A 65 0.93 6.18 -12.76
CA ALA A 65 1.56 4.91 -13.10
C ALA A 65 0.78 4.19 -14.22
N SER A 66 -0.54 4.12 -14.12
CA SER A 66 -1.38 3.48 -15.14
C SER A 66 -1.35 4.25 -16.46
N SER A 67 -1.34 5.59 -16.44
CA SER A 67 -1.22 6.40 -17.66
C SER A 67 0.14 6.21 -18.33
N ALA A 68 1.21 6.12 -17.56
CA ALA A 68 2.56 5.93 -18.10
C ALA A 68 2.77 4.55 -18.76
N LEU A 69 2.06 3.54 -18.28
CA LEU A 69 2.15 2.16 -18.76
C LEU A 69 1.05 1.80 -19.77
N GLY A 70 0.19 2.75 -20.14
CA GLY A 70 -0.90 2.55 -21.11
C GLY A 70 -2.07 1.71 -20.56
N GLY A 71 -2.18 1.57 -19.24
CA GLY A 71 -3.27 0.87 -18.57
C GLY A 71 -4.51 1.74 -18.36
N ASP A 72 -5.57 1.14 -17.80
CA ASP A 72 -6.78 1.88 -17.41
C ASP A 72 -6.48 2.78 -16.20
N THR A 73 -6.47 4.09 -16.46
CA THR A 73 -6.09 5.11 -15.47
C THR A 73 -7.07 5.23 -14.32
N LEU A 74 -8.37 5.08 -14.56
CA LEU A 74 -9.39 5.12 -13.51
C LEU A 74 -9.32 3.89 -12.63
N LEU A 75 -9.19 2.72 -13.24
CA LEU A 75 -9.04 1.46 -12.53
C LEU A 75 -7.78 1.48 -11.65
N GLY A 76 -6.64 1.86 -12.23
CA GLY A 76 -5.38 1.97 -11.51
C GLY A 76 -5.43 2.96 -10.35
N ALA A 77 -6.02 4.14 -10.57
CA ALA A 77 -6.20 5.14 -9.52
C ALA A 77 -7.03 4.61 -8.34
N LEU A 78 -8.20 4.02 -8.63
CA LEU A 78 -9.12 3.52 -7.60
C LEU A 78 -8.51 2.36 -6.82
N VAL A 79 -7.93 1.38 -7.52
CA VAL A 79 -7.31 0.22 -6.87
C VAL A 79 -6.17 0.64 -5.97
N THR A 80 -5.29 1.53 -6.45
CA THR A 80 -4.15 2.04 -5.66
C THR A 80 -4.63 2.83 -4.45
N ALA A 81 -5.65 3.66 -4.58
CA ALA A 81 -6.23 4.44 -3.48
C ALA A 81 -6.82 3.53 -2.38
N LEU A 82 -7.62 2.54 -2.77
CA LEU A 82 -8.22 1.60 -1.82
C LEU A 82 -7.17 0.73 -1.13
N ALA A 83 -6.21 0.20 -1.89
CA ALA A 83 -5.11 -0.60 -1.36
C ALA A 83 -4.24 0.21 -0.38
N SER A 84 -3.95 1.49 -0.67
CA SER A 84 -3.15 2.35 0.20
C SER A 84 -3.87 2.69 1.51
N ALA A 85 -5.16 3.01 1.47
CA ALA A 85 -5.95 3.25 2.67
C ALA A 85 -6.02 2.00 3.56
N PHE A 86 -6.30 0.84 2.95
CA PHE A 86 -6.37 -0.43 3.67
C PHE A 86 -5.03 -0.80 4.31
N ALA A 87 -3.94 -0.78 3.54
CA ALA A 87 -2.60 -1.08 4.03
C ALA A 87 -2.17 -0.10 5.14
N CYS A 88 -2.43 1.21 4.98
CA CYS A 88 -2.17 2.21 6.01
C CYS A 88 -2.89 1.88 7.32
N ALA A 89 -4.15 1.49 7.27
CA ALA A 89 -4.91 1.08 8.45
C ALA A 89 -4.29 -0.14 9.15
N VAL A 90 -3.90 -1.17 8.40
CA VAL A 90 -3.29 -2.39 8.95
C VAL A 90 -1.93 -2.09 9.58
N PHE A 91 -1.06 -1.38 8.88
CA PHE A 91 0.30 -1.11 9.35
C PHE A 91 0.36 -0.09 10.49
N SER A 92 -0.57 0.88 10.54
CA SER A 92 -0.70 1.78 11.70
C SER A 92 -0.97 0.99 12.98
N ASP A 93 -1.84 -0.03 12.92
CA ASP A 93 -2.10 -0.90 14.07
C ASP A 93 -0.89 -1.75 14.46
N VAL A 94 -0.16 -2.27 13.46
CA VAL A 94 1.07 -3.03 13.71
C VAL A 94 2.09 -2.16 14.42
N ARG A 95 2.29 -0.94 13.92
CA ARG A 95 3.25 0.01 14.46
C ARG A 95 2.87 0.48 15.87
N ALA A 96 1.60 0.82 16.10
CA ALA A 96 1.10 1.19 17.42
C ALA A 96 1.33 0.08 18.44
N GLY A 97 1.06 -1.18 18.07
CA GLY A 97 1.34 -2.34 18.91
C GLY A 97 2.83 -2.53 19.20
N ALA A 98 3.71 -2.25 18.25
CA ALA A 98 5.15 -2.32 18.42
C ALA A 98 5.68 -1.18 19.32
N ASN A 99 5.18 0.04 19.15
CA ASN A 99 5.54 1.19 19.99
C ASN A 99 5.22 0.94 21.48
N ARG A 100 4.07 0.33 21.78
CA ARG A 100 3.71 -0.04 23.16
C ARG A 100 4.67 -1.07 23.79
N LYS A 101 5.42 -1.79 22.97
CA LYS A 101 6.45 -2.76 23.42
C LYS A 101 7.86 -2.17 23.41
N GLY A 102 8.01 -0.86 23.28
CA GLY A 102 9.31 -0.18 23.29
C GLY A 102 10.09 -0.30 21.98
N ALA A 103 9.41 -0.56 20.87
CA ALA A 103 10.08 -0.65 19.57
C ALA A 103 10.68 0.70 19.15
N THR A 104 11.92 0.67 18.68
CA THR A 104 12.70 1.84 18.30
C THR A 104 12.29 2.45 16.98
N ALA A 105 12.76 3.69 16.71
CA ALA A 105 12.60 4.39 15.41
C ALA A 105 13.13 3.57 14.21
N ALA A 106 14.09 2.69 14.44
CA ALA A 106 14.66 1.80 13.41
C ALA A 106 13.59 0.96 12.67
N LEU A 107 12.51 0.56 13.36
CA LEU A 107 11.39 -0.13 12.70
C LEU A 107 10.67 0.74 11.68
N GLY A 108 10.55 2.05 11.93
CA GLY A 108 9.95 2.98 10.97
C GLY A 108 10.75 3.06 9.66
N VAL A 109 12.07 3.16 9.78
CA VAL A 109 12.98 3.16 8.63
C VAL A 109 12.90 1.84 7.86
N GLY A 110 12.86 0.71 8.59
CA GLY A 110 12.69 -0.62 7.99
C GLY A 110 11.41 -0.72 7.15
N PHE A 111 10.29 -0.19 7.63
CA PHE A 111 9.04 -0.18 6.89
C PHE A 111 9.11 0.65 5.60
N VAL A 112 9.78 1.80 5.63
CA VAL A 112 9.97 2.65 4.44
C VAL A 112 10.85 1.93 3.41
N LEU A 113 11.93 1.28 3.82
CA LEU A 113 12.79 0.51 2.90
C LEU A 113 12.03 -0.65 2.26
N VAL A 114 11.24 -1.39 3.04
CA VAL A 114 10.38 -2.47 2.51
C VAL A 114 9.33 -1.91 1.55
N ALA A 115 8.74 -0.76 1.85
CA ALA A 115 7.79 -0.10 0.96
C ALA A 115 8.41 0.26 -0.40
N LEU A 116 9.63 0.80 -0.40
CA LEU A 116 10.36 1.11 -1.64
C LEU A 116 10.68 -0.15 -2.46
N LEU A 117 11.10 -1.23 -1.80
CA LEU A 117 11.34 -2.51 -2.46
C LEU A 117 10.06 -3.07 -3.09
N ILE A 118 8.93 -3.04 -2.36
CA ILE A 118 7.63 -3.48 -2.88
C ILE A 118 7.21 -2.64 -4.08
N ALA A 119 7.35 -1.32 -4.01
CA ALA A 119 7.00 -0.43 -5.12
C ALA A 119 7.84 -0.75 -6.36
N GLY A 120 9.15 -0.86 -6.23
CA GLY A 120 10.04 -1.18 -7.34
C GLY A 120 9.76 -2.55 -7.96
N LEU A 121 9.59 -3.57 -7.13
CA LEU A 121 9.29 -4.93 -7.59
C LEU A 121 7.90 -5.01 -8.26
N SER A 122 6.91 -4.28 -7.77
CA SER A 122 5.56 -4.27 -8.36
C SER A 122 5.52 -3.62 -9.75
N VAL A 123 6.41 -2.67 -10.02
CA VAL A 123 6.56 -2.08 -11.36
C VAL A 123 7.23 -3.06 -12.32
N LEU A 124 8.24 -3.80 -11.85
CA LEU A 124 8.96 -4.79 -12.67
C LEU A 124 8.13 -6.06 -12.93
N VAL A 125 7.42 -6.51 -11.91
CA VAL A 125 6.62 -7.74 -11.96
C VAL A 125 5.29 -7.50 -11.26
N PRO A 126 4.23 -7.12 -12.00
CA PRO A 126 2.92 -6.74 -11.42
C PRO A 126 2.32 -7.80 -10.48
N PHE A 127 2.53 -9.08 -10.74
CA PHE A 127 2.05 -10.19 -9.90
C PHE A 127 2.54 -10.11 -8.45
N ILE A 128 3.70 -9.51 -8.20
CA ILE A 128 4.23 -9.32 -6.85
C ILE A 128 3.31 -8.41 -6.05
N GLY A 129 2.71 -7.39 -6.69
CA GLY A 129 1.75 -6.51 -6.05
C GLY A 129 0.54 -7.26 -5.48
N LEU A 130 0.01 -8.24 -6.23
CA LEU A 130 -1.08 -9.09 -5.77
C LEU A 130 -0.66 -9.94 -4.56
N LEU A 131 0.51 -10.58 -4.61
CA LEU A 131 1.01 -11.40 -3.50
C LEU A 131 1.22 -10.58 -2.23
N VAL A 132 1.80 -9.38 -2.37
CA VAL A 132 1.98 -8.46 -1.23
C VAL A 132 0.64 -8.05 -0.64
N PHE A 133 -0.33 -7.69 -1.48
CA PHE A 133 -1.66 -7.32 -1.00
C PHE A 133 -2.36 -8.48 -0.27
N LEU A 134 -2.25 -9.70 -0.78
CA LEU A 134 -2.77 -10.90 -0.11
C LEU A 134 -2.09 -11.13 1.25
N ALA A 135 -0.78 -10.91 1.34
CA ALA A 135 -0.07 -11.00 2.61
C ALA A 135 -0.56 -9.95 3.62
N VAL A 136 -0.80 -8.70 3.18
CA VAL A 136 -1.37 -7.63 4.02
C VAL A 136 -2.80 -7.99 4.47
N ALA A 137 -3.63 -8.50 3.56
CA ALA A 137 -4.98 -8.94 3.88
C ALA A 137 -4.98 -10.12 4.86
N TRP A 138 -4.10 -11.08 4.67
CA TRP A 138 -3.90 -12.19 5.62
C TRP A 138 -3.49 -11.68 7.00
N LEU A 139 -2.55 -10.74 7.07
CA LEU A 139 -2.12 -10.12 8.32
C LEU A 139 -3.30 -9.43 9.02
N ALA A 140 -4.15 -8.72 8.29
CA ALA A 140 -5.36 -8.09 8.80
C ALA A 140 -6.33 -9.13 9.40
N ILE A 141 -6.57 -10.25 8.71
CA ILE A 141 -7.46 -11.33 9.16
C ILE A 141 -6.90 -11.99 10.42
N VAL A 142 -5.63 -12.37 10.41
CA VAL A 142 -4.99 -13.00 11.59
C VAL A 142 -5.05 -12.08 12.80
N ARG A 143 -4.89 -10.78 12.57
CA ARG A 143 -4.92 -9.80 13.64
C ARG A 143 -6.34 -9.56 14.18
N SER A 144 -7.35 -9.52 13.31
CA SER A 144 -8.75 -9.39 13.71
C SER A 144 -9.24 -10.59 14.54
N ARG A 145 -8.73 -11.79 14.22
CA ARG A 145 -9.05 -13.01 14.98
C ARG A 145 -8.37 -13.06 16.37
N ARG A 146 -7.30 -12.29 16.58
CA ARG A 146 -6.64 -12.18 17.88
C ARG A 146 -7.27 -11.10 18.79
N GLY A 147 -8.58 -10.89 18.68
CA GLY A 147 -9.39 -9.90 19.36
C GLY A 147 -9.24 -9.82 20.89
N PRO A 148 -9.94 -8.88 21.56
CA PRO A 148 -9.66 -8.40 22.92
C PRO A 148 -9.84 -9.42 24.06
N ASP A 149 -10.08 -10.69 23.77
CA ASP A 149 -10.40 -11.73 24.77
C ASP A 149 -9.29 -12.05 25.79
N ARG A 150 -8.08 -11.48 25.62
CA ARG A 150 -6.98 -11.72 26.57
C ARG A 150 -7.12 -11.02 27.93
N HIS A 151 -8.11 -10.14 28.08
CA HIS A 151 -8.30 -9.39 29.33
C HIS A 151 -9.63 -9.64 30.04
N ALA A 152 -10.51 -10.47 29.48
CA ALA A 152 -11.77 -10.79 30.12
C ALA A 152 -11.59 -11.59 31.42
N GLY A 153 -10.51 -12.38 31.53
CA GLY A 153 -10.24 -13.21 32.71
C GLY A 153 -9.66 -12.47 33.93
N LEU A 154 -9.13 -11.25 33.80
CA LEU A 154 -8.50 -10.51 34.88
C LEU A 154 -9.43 -9.53 35.60
N ARG A 155 -10.66 -9.33 35.10
CA ARG A 155 -11.67 -8.45 35.75
C ARG A 155 -12.47 -9.13 36.86
N VAL A 156 -12.29 -10.42 37.12
CA VAL A 156 -13.08 -11.20 38.09
C VAL A 156 -12.41 -11.19 39.49
N LEU A 157 -11.21 -10.61 39.61
CA LEU A 157 -10.45 -10.62 40.89
C LEU A 157 -10.34 -9.22 41.55
N ARG A 158 -11.40 -8.39 41.41
CA ARG A 158 -11.54 -7.18 42.25
C ARG A 158 -12.91 -7.13 42.86
#